data_cc5620a751734c1e6267321e262776d0
#
_entry.id   cc5620a751734c1e6267321e262776d0
#
_cell.length_a   1.000
_cell.length_b   1.000
_cell.length_c   1.000
_cell.angle_alpha   90.00
_cell.angle_beta   90.00
_cell.angle_gamma   90.00
#
_symmetry.space_group_name_H-M   'P 1'
#
loop_
_entity.id
_entity.type
_entity.pdbx_description
1 polymer ?
#
loop_
_entity_poly.entity_id
_entity_poly.type
_entity_poly.pdbx_seq_one_letter_code
_entity_poly.pdbx_strand_id
1 'polypeptide(L)'
;LGIGGIAALKKLGVEKEIYHCNEGHAAFLNVQRLIDYLRQGLSFNEAMELVRVSGLFTTHTPVPAGHDKFDEGLFQHYMNDYANQLGLSWTDFMNMGREVPGDLTEKFSVTVFACNTCQEVNGVSWLHGKVSQDMFKNIWQGYFPEESHVGYVTNGVHYPTWAVSEWQKLHDKNFGEEFRGDQSNTNIWEKIYNVADEEIWETRKALKAKMIDYIKAKYTESWLKNQGNPSRTMSVLNGI
;
A
#
# COMPACT_ATOMS: atom_id res chain seq x y z
N LEU A 1 6.67 13.68 1.27
CA LEU A 1 5.24 13.44 1.25
C LEU A 1 4.64 13.62 2.66
N GLY A 2 5.08 12.89 3.67
CA GLY A 2 4.50 12.91 5.01
C GLY A 2 4.51 14.29 5.68
N ILE A 3 5.67 14.80 6.04
CA ILE A 3 5.83 16.09 6.76
C ILE A 3 5.21 17.25 5.97
N GLY A 4 5.63 17.42 4.71
CA GLY A 4 5.12 18.50 3.86
C GLY A 4 3.62 18.38 3.56
N GLY A 5 3.07 17.16 3.51
CA GLY A 5 1.63 16.91 3.34
C GLY A 5 0.81 17.48 4.51
N ILE A 6 1.21 17.20 5.74
CA ILE A 6 0.54 17.75 6.94
C ILE A 6 0.66 19.28 6.99
N ALA A 7 1.86 19.80 6.72
CA ALA A 7 2.06 21.24 6.70
C ALA A 7 1.18 21.95 5.63
N ALA A 8 1.01 21.33 4.47
CA ALA A 8 0.14 21.85 3.40
C ALA A 8 -1.34 21.81 3.80
N LEU A 9 -1.83 20.69 4.34
CA LEU A 9 -3.22 20.56 4.83
C LEU A 9 -3.53 21.63 5.86
N LYS A 10 -2.63 21.84 6.83
CA LYS A 10 -2.78 22.86 7.87
C LYS A 10 -2.86 24.27 7.28
N LYS A 11 -2.01 24.60 6.29
CA LYS A 11 -2.06 25.91 5.60
C LYS A 11 -3.34 26.10 4.80
N LEU A 12 -3.96 25.03 4.32
CA LEU A 12 -5.23 25.08 3.61
C LEU A 12 -6.44 25.08 4.56
N GLY A 13 -6.24 25.07 5.87
CA GLY A 13 -7.32 25.00 6.86
C GLY A 13 -8.04 23.64 6.86
N VAL A 14 -7.40 22.59 6.36
CA VAL A 14 -7.97 21.24 6.32
C VAL A 14 -7.55 20.49 7.57
N GLU A 15 -8.46 20.39 8.53
CA GLU A 15 -8.28 19.60 9.76
C GLU A 15 -8.88 18.21 9.59
N LYS A 16 -8.20 17.20 10.13
CA LYS A 16 -8.60 15.80 10.09
C LYS A 16 -8.52 15.18 11.48
N GLU A 17 -9.41 14.25 11.74
CA GLU A 17 -9.45 13.47 12.98
C GLU A 17 -8.67 12.16 12.82
N ILE A 18 -8.71 11.54 11.63
CA ILE A 18 -8.05 10.27 11.32
C ILE A 18 -7.01 10.48 10.21
N TYR A 19 -5.87 9.85 10.39
CA TYR A 19 -4.73 9.91 9.47
C TYR A 19 -4.36 8.52 9.02
N HIS A 20 -4.53 8.26 7.73
CA HIS A 20 -4.24 6.96 7.12
C HIS A 20 -2.88 6.98 6.42
N CYS A 21 -1.92 6.26 6.99
CA CYS A 21 -0.63 6.00 6.37
C CYS A 21 -0.76 4.84 5.38
N ASN A 22 -0.86 5.15 4.10
CA ASN A 22 -0.81 4.15 3.04
C ASN A 22 0.65 3.87 2.72
N GLU A 23 1.17 2.74 3.17
CA GLU A 23 2.58 2.34 3.16
C GLU A 23 3.50 3.24 4.01
N GLY A 24 4.75 2.78 4.19
CA GLY A 24 5.76 3.48 4.99
C GLY A 24 6.11 4.87 4.47
N HIS A 25 6.05 5.11 3.15
CA HIS A 25 6.43 6.41 2.56
C HIS A 25 5.60 7.61 3.06
N ALA A 26 4.44 7.38 3.65
CA ALA A 26 3.63 8.43 4.28
C ALA A 26 3.90 8.62 5.77
N ALA A 27 4.58 7.67 6.44
CA ALA A 27 4.65 7.58 7.91
C ALA A 27 5.24 8.83 8.58
N PHE A 28 6.14 9.56 7.93
CA PHE A 28 6.68 10.80 8.50
C PHE A 28 5.64 11.92 8.67
N LEU A 29 4.39 11.72 8.23
CA LEU A 29 3.29 12.60 8.64
C LEU A 29 3.15 12.64 10.18
N ASN A 30 3.44 11.53 10.86
CA ASN A 30 3.35 11.44 12.31
C ASN A 30 4.46 12.27 13.02
N VAL A 31 5.62 12.45 12.41
CA VAL A 31 6.65 13.38 12.90
C VAL A 31 6.10 14.80 12.98
N GLN A 32 5.46 15.27 11.91
CA GLN A 32 4.90 16.62 11.88
C GLN A 32 3.75 16.78 12.88
N ARG A 33 2.90 15.77 13.01
CA ARG A 33 1.79 15.77 13.98
C ARG A 33 2.28 15.83 15.41
N LEU A 34 3.30 15.04 15.76
CA LEU A 34 3.95 15.09 17.07
C LEU A 34 4.46 16.50 17.37
N ILE A 35 5.21 17.10 16.44
CA ILE A 35 5.72 18.47 16.59
C ILE A 35 4.60 19.47 16.79
N ASP A 36 3.50 19.34 16.06
CA ASP A 36 2.36 20.24 16.17
C ASP A 36 1.67 20.15 17.55
N TYR A 37 1.56 18.95 18.13
CA TYR A 37 1.05 18.76 19.50
C TYR A 37 2.02 19.26 20.57
N LEU A 38 3.31 19.04 20.41
CA LEU A 38 4.33 19.59 21.31
C LEU A 38 4.29 21.11 21.35
N ARG A 39 4.10 21.76 20.19
CA ARG A 39 3.94 23.23 20.10
C ARG A 39 2.66 23.74 20.75
N GLN A 40 1.67 22.89 20.97
CA GLN A 40 0.47 23.20 21.76
C GLN A 40 0.67 23.01 23.27
N GLY A 41 1.85 22.55 23.68
CA GLY A 41 2.21 22.41 25.10
C GLY A 41 2.03 21.00 25.67
N LEU A 42 1.72 19.99 24.84
CA LEU A 42 1.66 18.60 25.29
C LEU A 42 3.07 18.06 25.50
N SER A 43 3.21 17.13 26.44
CA SER A 43 4.41 16.31 26.55
C SER A 43 4.53 15.36 25.36
N PHE A 44 5.73 14.80 25.13
CA PHE A 44 5.94 13.84 24.07
C PHE A 44 5.03 12.61 24.18
N ASN A 45 4.83 12.08 25.37
CA ASN A 45 3.99 10.90 25.57
C ASN A 45 2.51 11.21 25.29
N GLU A 46 1.99 12.35 25.73
CA GLU A 46 0.62 12.78 25.40
C GLU A 46 0.44 12.98 23.91
N ALA A 47 1.40 13.63 23.24
CA ALA A 47 1.39 13.81 21.80
C ALA A 47 1.42 12.47 21.06
N MET A 48 2.24 11.51 21.54
CA MET A 48 2.34 10.17 20.97
C MET A 48 1.01 9.41 21.04
N GLU A 49 0.33 9.45 22.19
CA GLU A 49 -0.98 8.78 22.34
C GLU A 49 -2.03 9.39 21.40
N LEU A 50 -2.07 10.71 21.25
CA LEU A 50 -2.99 11.37 20.32
C LEU A 50 -2.67 11.02 18.84
N VAL A 51 -1.39 10.93 18.50
CA VAL A 51 -0.95 10.53 17.16
C VAL A 51 -1.33 9.08 16.88
N ARG A 52 -1.10 8.18 17.84
CA ARG A 52 -1.39 6.75 17.72
C ARG A 52 -2.88 6.48 17.56
N VAL A 53 -3.70 6.99 18.48
CA VAL A 53 -5.15 6.70 18.51
C VAL A 53 -5.87 7.16 17.24
N SER A 54 -5.34 8.16 16.56
CA SER A 54 -5.87 8.70 15.30
C SER A 54 -5.09 8.27 14.05
N GLY A 55 -4.15 7.33 14.20
CA GLY A 55 -3.32 6.79 13.14
C GLY A 55 -3.73 5.39 12.71
N LEU A 56 -3.87 5.18 11.40
CA LEU A 56 -4.03 3.88 10.76
C LEU A 56 -2.86 3.68 9.78
N PHE A 57 -2.20 2.54 9.85
CA PHE A 57 -1.17 2.13 8.89
C PHE A 57 -1.65 0.92 8.07
N THR A 58 -1.65 1.06 6.75
CA THR A 58 -1.94 -0.04 5.84
C THR A 58 -0.69 -0.41 5.07
N THR A 59 -0.22 -1.66 5.24
CA THR A 59 0.85 -2.23 4.44
C THR A 59 0.29 -2.97 3.23
N HIS A 60 0.95 -2.81 2.08
CA HIS A 60 0.65 -3.51 0.83
C HIS A 60 1.77 -4.49 0.44
N THR A 61 2.91 -4.43 1.13
CA THR A 61 4.13 -5.12 0.76
C THR A 61 4.27 -6.43 1.52
N PRO A 62 4.24 -7.60 0.84
CA PRO A 62 4.28 -8.91 1.48
C PRO A 62 5.71 -9.45 1.71
N VAL A 63 6.75 -8.65 1.45
CA VAL A 63 8.14 -9.07 1.54
C VAL A 63 9.01 -8.02 2.27
N PRO A 64 9.91 -8.44 3.17
CA PRO A 64 10.74 -7.51 3.96
C PRO A 64 11.60 -6.55 3.12
N ALA A 65 12.06 -6.98 1.95
CA ALA A 65 12.90 -6.17 1.05
C ALA A 65 12.19 -4.96 0.44
N GLY A 66 10.85 -4.92 0.49
CA GLY A 66 10.07 -3.80 -0.01
C GLY A 66 9.82 -2.69 1.03
N HIS A 67 10.29 -2.86 2.27
CA HIS A 67 10.15 -1.87 3.33
C HIS A 67 11.39 -0.97 3.39
N ASP A 68 11.19 0.34 3.27
CA ASP A 68 12.26 1.31 3.28
C ASP A 68 12.99 1.33 4.63
N LYS A 69 14.32 1.20 4.56
CA LYS A 69 15.23 1.30 5.71
C LYS A 69 16.37 2.26 5.38
N PHE A 70 16.60 3.23 6.25
CA PHE A 70 17.62 4.25 6.06
C PHE A 70 18.82 4.02 6.96
N ASP A 71 20.03 4.10 6.38
CA ASP A 71 21.27 4.14 7.15
C ASP A 71 21.30 5.36 8.07
N GLU A 72 21.84 5.21 9.26
CA GLU A 72 21.83 6.24 10.29
C GLU A 72 22.41 7.57 9.81
N GLY A 73 23.55 7.54 9.09
CA GLY A 73 24.19 8.76 8.58
C GLY A 73 23.32 9.50 7.56
N LEU A 74 22.67 8.78 6.66
CA LEU A 74 21.72 9.39 5.71
C LEU A 74 20.51 9.96 6.45
N PHE A 75 19.96 9.20 7.37
CA PHE A 75 18.78 9.60 8.13
C PHE A 75 19.08 10.84 8.99
N GLN A 76 20.24 10.89 9.64
CA GLN A 76 20.68 12.02 10.45
C GLN A 76 20.82 13.30 9.62
N HIS A 77 21.36 13.19 8.41
CA HIS A 77 21.52 14.35 7.53
C HIS A 77 20.21 15.11 7.30
N TYR A 78 19.09 14.39 7.18
CA TYR A 78 17.78 15.00 6.90
C TYR A 78 16.89 15.17 8.13
N MET A 79 17.08 14.38 9.18
CA MET A 79 16.11 14.26 10.27
C MET A 79 16.62 14.78 11.62
N ASN A 80 17.88 15.19 11.72
CA ASN A 80 18.45 15.66 13.00
C ASN A 80 17.66 16.84 13.61
N ASP A 81 17.25 17.80 12.80
CA ASP A 81 16.47 18.94 13.27
C ASP A 81 15.07 18.55 13.77
N TYR A 82 14.50 17.48 13.21
CA TYR A 82 13.22 16.96 13.68
C TYR A 82 13.35 16.25 15.01
N ALA A 83 14.44 15.52 15.28
CA ALA A 83 14.70 14.95 16.61
C ALA A 83 14.75 16.06 17.68
N ASN A 84 15.47 17.15 17.38
CA ASN A 84 15.53 18.33 18.28
C ASN A 84 14.15 18.96 18.51
N GLN A 85 13.33 19.12 17.48
CA GLN A 85 11.98 19.67 17.59
C GLN A 85 11.04 18.76 18.38
N LEU A 86 11.27 17.44 18.37
CA LEU A 86 10.56 16.45 19.18
C LEU A 86 11.03 16.42 20.63
N GLY A 87 12.16 17.08 20.95
CA GLY A 87 12.76 17.02 22.28
C GLY A 87 13.37 15.66 22.61
N LEU A 88 13.72 14.88 21.60
CA LEU A 88 14.29 13.54 21.72
C LEU A 88 15.81 13.57 21.53
N SER A 89 16.52 12.67 22.23
CA SER A 89 17.87 12.35 21.85
C SER A 89 17.86 11.71 20.45
N TRP A 90 18.98 11.80 19.72
CA TRP A 90 19.09 11.14 18.42
C TRP A 90 18.85 9.63 18.52
N THR A 91 19.38 8.99 19.58
CA THR A 91 19.20 7.56 19.82
C THR A 91 17.72 7.20 20.06
N ASP A 92 16.98 7.99 20.82
CA ASP A 92 15.56 7.75 21.09
C ASP A 92 14.75 7.90 19.80
N PHE A 93 15.08 8.89 18.97
CA PHE A 93 14.42 9.04 17.66
C PHE A 93 14.71 7.85 16.75
N MET A 94 15.96 7.38 16.66
CA MET A 94 16.32 6.18 15.91
C MET A 94 15.57 4.93 16.41
N ASN A 95 15.43 4.80 17.74
CA ASN A 95 14.73 3.67 18.34
C ASN A 95 13.25 3.59 17.96
N MET A 96 12.61 4.69 17.57
CA MET A 96 11.23 4.66 17.07
C MET A 96 11.09 3.88 15.76
N GLY A 97 12.16 3.71 14.99
CA GLY A 97 12.19 2.96 13.74
C GLY A 97 13.01 1.65 13.79
N ARG A 98 13.41 1.19 14.97
CA ARG A 98 14.13 -0.08 15.18
C ARG A 98 13.18 -1.14 15.72
N GLU A 99 13.31 -2.38 15.23
CA GLU A 99 12.55 -3.53 15.75
C GLU A 99 12.98 -3.85 17.19
N VAL A 100 14.29 -3.71 17.47
CA VAL A 100 14.85 -3.86 18.82
C VAL A 100 15.42 -2.50 19.27
N PRO A 101 14.70 -1.75 20.11
CA PRO A 101 15.20 -0.49 20.65
C PRO A 101 16.58 -0.69 21.34
N GLY A 102 17.55 0.13 20.95
CA GLY A 102 18.92 0.05 21.44
C GLY A 102 19.87 -0.80 20.61
N ASP A 103 19.41 -1.56 19.63
CA ASP A 103 20.30 -2.20 18.65
C ASP A 103 20.82 -1.18 17.66
N LEU A 104 22.08 -0.79 17.85
CA LEU A 104 22.76 0.20 17.01
C LEU A 104 23.13 -0.32 15.63
N THR A 105 22.96 -1.59 15.36
CA THR A 105 23.21 -2.20 14.04
C THR A 105 21.99 -2.09 13.13
N GLU A 106 20.82 -1.86 13.70
CA GLU A 106 19.59 -1.70 12.94
C GLU A 106 19.49 -0.31 12.29
N LYS A 107 19.10 -0.30 11.02
CA LYS A 107 18.74 0.90 10.28
C LYS A 107 17.37 1.42 10.74
N PHE A 108 17.10 2.70 10.49
CA PHE A 108 15.76 3.24 10.71
C PHE A 108 14.78 2.68 9.67
N SER A 109 13.82 1.89 10.11
CA SER A 109 12.73 1.36 9.28
C SER A 109 11.51 2.28 9.36
N VAL A 110 11.06 2.77 8.21
CA VAL A 110 9.87 3.63 8.14
C VAL A 110 8.61 2.84 8.47
N THR A 111 8.60 1.55 8.16
CA THR A 111 7.48 0.65 8.51
C THR A 111 7.39 0.41 10.01
N VAL A 112 8.52 0.15 10.68
CA VAL A 112 8.56 0.02 12.13
C VAL A 112 8.08 1.32 12.80
N PHE A 113 8.55 2.46 12.31
CA PHE A 113 8.08 3.76 12.76
C PHE A 113 6.57 3.93 12.59
N ALA A 114 6.01 3.51 11.44
CA ALA A 114 4.57 3.55 11.20
C ALA A 114 3.81 2.65 12.19
N CYS A 115 4.28 1.42 12.43
CA CYS A 115 3.69 0.50 13.39
C CYS A 115 3.73 1.06 14.83
N ASN A 116 4.81 1.74 15.21
CA ASN A 116 4.97 2.33 16.54
C ASN A 116 4.14 3.60 16.74
N THR A 117 3.77 4.29 15.67
CA THR A 117 3.06 5.57 15.69
C THR A 117 1.61 5.52 15.20
N CYS A 118 1.10 4.33 14.87
CA CYS A 118 -0.30 4.08 14.54
C CYS A 118 -0.85 3.02 15.49
N GLN A 119 -2.08 3.19 15.94
CA GLN A 119 -2.74 2.20 16.79
C GLN A 119 -3.21 1.02 15.97
N GLU A 120 -3.78 1.28 14.81
CA GLU A 120 -4.29 0.26 13.91
C GLU A 120 -3.31 0.00 12.77
N VAL A 121 -3.01 -1.27 12.53
CA VAL A 121 -2.18 -1.74 11.43
C VAL A 121 -2.95 -2.81 10.67
N ASN A 122 -3.02 -2.72 9.34
CA ASN A 122 -3.69 -3.74 8.56
C ASN A 122 -2.97 -4.09 7.26
N GLY A 123 -3.06 -5.36 6.88
CA GLY A 123 -2.82 -5.84 5.52
C GLY A 123 -4.06 -5.69 4.64
N VAL A 124 -3.91 -5.92 3.33
CA VAL A 124 -4.97 -5.67 2.32
C VAL A 124 -5.76 -6.92 1.91
N SER A 125 -5.60 -8.01 2.63
CA SER A 125 -6.40 -9.23 2.54
C SER A 125 -6.14 -10.11 3.77
N TRP A 126 -6.99 -11.11 4.01
CA TRP A 126 -6.78 -12.07 5.10
C TRP A 126 -5.39 -12.71 5.06
N LEU A 127 -4.99 -13.24 3.90
CA LEU A 127 -3.67 -13.87 3.75
C LEU A 127 -2.54 -12.87 3.97
N HIS A 128 -2.66 -11.64 3.44
CA HIS A 128 -1.66 -10.60 3.62
C HIS A 128 -1.55 -10.17 5.09
N GLY A 129 -2.68 -10.10 5.81
CA GLY A 129 -2.68 -9.87 7.25
C GLY A 129 -1.85 -10.92 8.00
N LYS A 130 -2.04 -12.21 7.69
CA LYS A 130 -1.25 -13.31 8.27
C LYS A 130 0.24 -13.21 7.97
N VAL A 131 0.60 -12.92 6.73
CA VAL A 131 2.00 -12.69 6.33
C VAL A 131 2.59 -11.49 7.07
N SER A 132 1.83 -10.42 7.22
CA SER A 132 2.27 -9.21 7.92
C SER A 132 2.43 -9.43 9.43
N GLN A 133 1.56 -10.22 10.06
CA GLN A 133 1.71 -10.64 11.46
C GLN A 133 3.06 -11.35 11.70
N ASP A 134 3.41 -12.30 10.84
CA ASP A 134 4.70 -12.99 10.96
C ASP A 134 5.89 -12.07 10.62
N MET A 135 5.74 -11.20 9.63
CA MET A 135 6.79 -10.27 9.20
C MET A 135 7.12 -9.21 10.26
N PHE A 136 6.12 -8.75 11.02
CA PHE A 136 6.26 -7.70 12.04
C PHE A 136 6.36 -8.23 13.47
N LYS A 137 6.47 -9.52 13.68
CA LYS A 137 6.49 -10.15 15.02
C LYS A 137 7.53 -9.60 15.97
N ASN A 138 8.65 -9.10 15.46
CA ASN A 138 9.72 -8.55 16.29
C ASN A 138 9.40 -7.15 16.85
N ILE A 139 8.44 -6.43 16.26
CA ILE A 139 8.07 -5.08 16.71
C ILE A 139 7.38 -5.13 18.07
N TRP A 140 6.53 -6.14 18.29
CA TRP A 140 5.81 -6.34 19.56
C TRP A 140 6.37 -7.56 20.29
N GLN A 141 7.52 -7.38 20.92
CA GLN A 141 8.19 -8.46 21.65
C GLN A 141 7.31 -8.97 22.81
N GLY A 142 7.27 -10.31 22.95
CA GLY A 142 6.47 -10.96 23.97
C GLY A 142 5.05 -11.34 23.55
N TYR A 143 4.64 -10.99 22.35
CA TYR A 143 3.37 -11.42 21.75
C TYR A 143 3.60 -12.49 20.68
N PHE A 144 2.68 -13.44 20.56
CA PHE A 144 2.63 -14.29 19.37
C PHE A 144 2.22 -13.48 18.14
N PRO A 145 2.62 -13.88 16.91
CA PRO A 145 2.27 -13.13 15.70
C PRO A 145 0.77 -12.84 15.55
N GLU A 146 -0.09 -13.80 15.90
CA GLU A 146 -1.55 -13.71 15.86
C GLU A 146 -2.16 -12.79 16.93
N GLU A 147 -1.41 -12.46 17.97
CA GLU A 147 -1.81 -11.52 19.04
C GLU A 147 -1.36 -10.09 18.73
N SER A 148 -0.56 -9.89 17.67
CA SER A 148 -0.09 -8.58 17.27
C SER A 148 -1.25 -7.70 16.77
N HIS A 149 -1.05 -6.38 16.84
CA HIS A 149 -2.04 -5.39 16.39
C HIS A 149 -2.18 -5.30 14.85
N VAL A 150 -1.91 -6.40 14.13
CA VAL A 150 -2.00 -6.45 12.68
C VAL A 150 -3.26 -7.19 12.25
N GLY A 151 -4.24 -6.42 11.80
CA GLY A 151 -5.46 -6.93 11.20
C GLY A 151 -5.39 -7.03 9.68
N TYR A 152 -6.55 -7.08 9.05
CA TYR A 152 -6.66 -6.98 7.61
C TYR A 152 -7.99 -6.33 7.20
N VAL A 153 -7.94 -5.62 6.08
CA VAL A 153 -9.12 -5.14 5.36
C VAL A 153 -8.94 -5.53 3.91
N THR A 154 -9.83 -6.37 3.38
CA THR A 154 -9.72 -6.83 1.99
C THR A 154 -10.02 -5.67 1.05
N ASN A 155 -9.12 -5.41 0.10
CA ASN A 155 -9.33 -4.40 -0.92
C ASN A 155 -10.58 -4.70 -1.75
N GLY A 156 -11.35 -3.66 -2.03
CA GLY A 156 -12.43 -3.71 -3.00
C GLY A 156 -11.89 -3.75 -4.43
N VAL A 157 -12.71 -4.24 -5.35
CA VAL A 157 -12.43 -4.22 -6.79
C VAL A 157 -13.39 -3.23 -7.46
N HIS A 158 -12.84 -2.22 -8.10
CA HIS A 158 -13.66 -1.29 -8.87
C HIS A 158 -14.00 -1.93 -10.23
N TYR A 159 -15.14 -2.60 -10.28
CA TYR A 159 -15.60 -3.37 -11.43
C TYR A 159 -15.53 -2.59 -12.76
N PRO A 160 -16.03 -1.33 -12.87
CA PRO A 160 -15.99 -0.61 -14.15
C PRO A 160 -14.58 -0.34 -14.69
N THR A 161 -13.57 -0.25 -13.80
CA THR A 161 -12.17 -0.06 -14.22
C THR A 161 -11.52 -1.36 -14.69
N TRP A 162 -11.81 -2.47 -14.00
CA TRP A 162 -11.07 -3.71 -14.19
C TRP A 162 -11.75 -4.72 -15.12
N ALA A 163 -13.09 -4.65 -15.22
CA ALA A 163 -13.82 -5.48 -16.17
C ALA A 163 -13.89 -4.80 -17.53
N VAL A 164 -13.30 -5.41 -18.54
CA VAL A 164 -13.35 -4.91 -19.91
C VAL A 164 -14.76 -5.08 -20.52
N SER A 165 -15.05 -4.32 -21.58
CA SER A 165 -16.39 -4.23 -22.18
C SER A 165 -17.00 -5.57 -22.57
N GLU A 166 -16.20 -6.54 -22.97
CA GLU A 166 -16.67 -7.89 -23.33
C GLU A 166 -17.19 -8.65 -22.11
N TRP A 167 -16.48 -8.59 -20.97
CA TRP A 167 -16.98 -9.16 -19.71
C TRP A 167 -18.18 -8.39 -19.20
N GLN A 168 -18.20 -7.06 -19.31
CA GLN A 168 -19.36 -6.27 -18.92
C GLN A 168 -20.60 -6.69 -19.70
N LYS A 169 -20.49 -6.88 -21.02
CA LYS A 169 -21.62 -7.35 -21.85
C LYS A 169 -22.11 -8.75 -21.45
N LEU A 170 -21.20 -9.68 -21.16
CA LEU A 170 -21.56 -11.01 -20.69
C LEU A 170 -22.30 -10.94 -19.34
N HIS A 171 -21.80 -10.13 -18.42
CA HIS A 171 -22.43 -9.96 -17.11
C HIS A 171 -23.80 -9.26 -17.22
N ASP A 172 -23.92 -8.20 -18.00
CA ASP A 172 -25.18 -7.50 -18.23
C ASP A 172 -26.27 -8.45 -18.78
N LYS A 173 -25.88 -9.29 -19.73
CA LYS A 173 -26.79 -10.28 -20.34
C LYS A 173 -27.28 -11.30 -19.34
N ASN A 174 -26.42 -11.78 -18.43
CA ASN A 174 -26.69 -12.95 -17.59
C ASN A 174 -27.04 -12.58 -16.16
N PHE A 175 -26.53 -11.47 -15.62
CA PHE A 175 -26.70 -11.07 -14.20
C PHE A 175 -27.86 -10.09 -13.99
N GLY A 176 -28.20 -9.31 -15.02
CA GLY A 176 -29.24 -8.29 -14.95
C GLY A 176 -28.73 -6.91 -14.54
N GLU A 177 -29.62 -5.91 -14.65
CA GLU A 177 -29.26 -4.50 -14.43
C GLU A 177 -28.81 -4.18 -13.00
N GLU A 178 -29.31 -4.91 -12.00
CA GLU A 178 -28.96 -4.76 -10.59
C GLU A 178 -27.47 -4.95 -10.33
N PHE A 179 -26.81 -5.79 -11.12
CA PHE A 179 -25.38 -6.07 -11.00
C PHE A 179 -24.49 -4.82 -11.17
N ARG A 180 -24.89 -3.86 -12.00
CA ARG A 180 -24.13 -2.63 -12.17
C ARG A 180 -24.18 -1.72 -10.95
N GLY A 181 -25.27 -1.79 -10.20
CA GLY A 181 -25.46 -0.99 -8.99
C GLY A 181 -24.78 -1.58 -7.76
N ASP A 182 -24.78 -2.92 -7.66
CA ASP A 182 -24.21 -3.61 -6.49
C ASP A 182 -23.54 -4.93 -6.86
N GLN A 183 -22.21 -4.92 -6.95
CA GLN A 183 -21.38 -6.11 -7.17
C GLN A 183 -21.06 -6.86 -5.86
N SER A 184 -21.47 -6.36 -4.70
CA SER A 184 -21.21 -7.03 -3.41
C SER A 184 -22.17 -8.18 -3.14
N ASN A 185 -23.31 -8.22 -3.84
CA ASN A 185 -24.31 -9.28 -3.70
C ASN A 185 -23.80 -10.59 -4.31
N THR A 186 -23.36 -11.50 -3.45
CA THR A 186 -22.83 -12.81 -3.86
C THR A 186 -23.79 -13.66 -4.67
N ASN A 187 -25.12 -13.57 -4.39
CA ASN A 187 -26.13 -14.35 -5.09
C ASN A 187 -26.22 -14.00 -6.59
N ILE A 188 -25.90 -12.74 -6.95
CA ILE A 188 -25.86 -12.33 -8.37
C ILE A 188 -24.72 -13.03 -9.10
N TRP A 189 -23.58 -13.19 -8.45
CA TRP A 189 -22.41 -13.86 -9.03
C TRP A 189 -22.66 -15.36 -9.27
N GLU A 190 -23.51 -16.01 -8.48
CA GLU A 190 -23.86 -17.42 -8.69
C GLU A 190 -24.55 -17.68 -10.04
N LYS A 191 -25.14 -16.66 -10.65
CA LYS A 191 -25.72 -16.75 -12.00
C LYS A 191 -24.69 -17.13 -13.06
N ILE A 192 -23.37 -16.97 -12.80
CA ILE A 192 -22.30 -17.39 -13.71
C ILE A 192 -22.36 -18.90 -14.02
N TYR A 193 -22.82 -19.71 -13.06
CA TYR A 193 -22.93 -21.16 -13.25
C TYR A 193 -24.02 -21.56 -14.24
N ASN A 194 -24.89 -20.64 -14.65
CA ASN A 194 -25.90 -20.85 -15.67
C ASN A 194 -25.45 -20.38 -17.06
N VAL A 195 -24.29 -19.79 -17.18
CA VAL A 195 -23.72 -19.36 -18.46
C VAL A 195 -23.00 -20.53 -19.10
N ALA A 196 -23.22 -20.75 -20.41
CA ALA A 196 -22.56 -21.81 -21.12
C ALA A 196 -21.04 -21.63 -21.10
N ASP A 197 -20.30 -22.71 -20.86
CA ASP A 197 -18.84 -22.69 -20.81
C ASP A 197 -18.22 -22.15 -22.12
N GLU A 198 -18.84 -22.46 -23.27
CA GLU A 198 -18.45 -21.98 -24.58
C GLU A 198 -18.50 -20.45 -24.67
N GLU A 199 -19.55 -19.81 -24.10
CA GLU A 199 -19.69 -18.35 -24.12
C GLU A 199 -18.59 -17.67 -23.29
N ILE A 200 -18.30 -18.21 -22.11
CA ILE A 200 -17.22 -17.75 -21.23
C ILE A 200 -15.88 -17.91 -21.94
N TRP A 201 -15.66 -19.06 -22.54
CA TRP A 201 -14.40 -19.40 -23.22
C TRP A 201 -14.15 -18.53 -24.45
N GLU A 202 -15.16 -18.34 -25.31
CA GLU A 202 -15.04 -17.48 -26.49
C GLU A 202 -14.78 -16.01 -26.11
N THR A 203 -15.43 -15.51 -25.06
CA THR A 203 -15.15 -14.18 -24.52
C THR A 203 -13.68 -14.06 -24.10
N ARG A 204 -13.17 -15.04 -23.37
CA ARG A 204 -11.77 -15.08 -22.94
C ARG A 204 -10.79 -15.17 -24.11
N LYS A 205 -11.07 -15.99 -25.12
CA LYS A 205 -10.25 -16.12 -26.33
C LYS A 205 -10.18 -14.81 -27.11
N ALA A 206 -11.31 -14.14 -27.29
CA ALA A 206 -11.37 -12.84 -27.97
C ALA A 206 -10.52 -11.78 -27.22
N LEU A 207 -10.57 -11.75 -25.90
CA LEU A 207 -9.76 -10.84 -25.07
C LEU A 207 -8.27 -11.17 -25.13
N LYS A 208 -7.94 -12.47 -25.16
CA LYS A 208 -6.54 -12.90 -25.30
C LYS A 208 -5.99 -12.50 -26.67
N ALA A 209 -6.77 -12.63 -27.74
CA ALA A 209 -6.37 -12.17 -29.07
C ALA A 209 -6.11 -10.66 -29.08
N LYS A 210 -7.01 -9.84 -28.51
CA LYS A 210 -6.81 -8.40 -28.39
C LYS A 210 -5.54 -8.04 -27.61
N MET A 211 -5.26 -8.76 -26.52
CA MET A 211 -4.03 -8.56 -25.73
C MET A 211 -2.78 -8.85 -26.58
N ILE A 212 -2.79 -9.95 -27.34
CA ILE A 212 -1.68 -10.31 -28.23
C ILE A 212 -1.49 -9.25 -29.30
N ASP A 213 -2.56 -8.79 -29.94
CA ASP A 213 -2.49 -7.73 -30.95
C ASP A 213 -1.92 -6.43 -30.38
N TYR A 214 -2.35 -6.05 -29.16
CA TYR A 214 -1.79 -4.90 -28.45
C TYR A 214 -0.30 -5.07 -28.18
N ILE A 215 0.14 -6.24 -27.68
CA ILE A 215 1.56 -6.53 -27.43
C ILE A 215 2.36 -6.41 -28.73
N LYS A 216 1.87 -7.00 -29.84
CA LYS A 216 2.52 -6.91 -31.15
C LYS A 216 2.66 -5.46 -31.61
N ALA A 217 1.61 -4.67 -31.49
CA ALA A 217 1.63 -3.25 -31.86
C ALA A 217 2.64 -2.46 -31.01
N LYS A 218 2.62 -2.65 -29.69
CA LYS A 218 3.54 -1.97 -28.77
C LYS A 218 4.99 -2.39 -28.96
N TYR A 219 5.24 -3.67 -29.21
CA TYR A 219 6.59 -4.15 -29.50
C TYR A 219 7.13 -3.55 -30.81
N THR A 220 6.29 -3.47 -31.84
CA THR A 220 6.64 -2.84 -33.12
C THR A 220 6.93 -1.35 -32.97
N GLU A 221 6.08 -0.62 -32.22
CA GLU A 221 6.29 0.80 -31.92
C GLU A 221 7.61 1.04 -31.16
N SER A 222 7.89 0.22 -30.13
CA SER A 222 9.13 0.29 -29.37
C SER A 222 10.36 0.01 -30.25
N TRP A 223 10.25 -0.98 -31.16
CA TRP A 223 11.34 -1.28 -32.09
C TRP A 223 11.63 -0.11 -33.03
N LEU A 224 10.59 0.50 -33.59
CA LEU A 224 10.73 1.66 -34.48
C LEU A 224 11.42 2.83 -33.77
N LYS A 225 11.05 3.08 -32.50
CA LYS A 225 11.67 4.14 -31.69
C LYS A 225 13.14 3.86 -31.37
N ASN A 226 13.49 2.62 -31.06
CA ASN A 226 14.80 2.24 -30.57
C ASN A 226 15.75 1.70 -31.65
N GLN A 227 15.34 1.70 -32.92
CA GLN A 227 16.09 1.18 -34.06
C GLN A 227 16.67 -0.23 -33.82
N GLY A 228 15.86 -1.11 -33.24
CA GLY A 228 16.26 -2.48 -32.92
C GLY A 228 16.62 -3.33 -34.12
N ASN A 229 17.16 -4.53 -33.88
CA ASN A 229 17.52 -5.49 -34.94
C ASN A 229 16.24 -6.06 -35.61
N PRO A 230 16.03 -5.87 -36.93
CA PRO A 230 14.83 -6.34 -37.65
C PRO A 230 14.59 -7.85 -37.55
N SER A 231 15.64 -8.65 -37.70
CA SER A 231 15.53 -10.12 -37.66
C SER A 231 15.08 -10.63 -36.30
N ARG A 232 15.59 -10.02 -35.23
CA ARG A 232 15.17 -10.36 -33.86
C ARG A 232 13.70 -9.95 -33.60
N THR A 233 13.31 -8.79 -34.11
CA THR A 233 11.93 -8.30 -33.99
C THR A 233 10.95 -9.21 -34.69
N MET A 234 11.25 -9.61 -35.92
CA MET A 234 10.40 -10.54 -36.66
C MET A 234 10.32 -11.91 -35.99
N SER A 235 11.43 -12.41 -35.45
CA SER A 235 11.44 -13.68 -34.72
C SER A 235 10.52 -13.64 -33.49
N VAL A 236 10.55 -12.54 -32.72
CA VAL A 236 9.67 -12.36 -31.57
C VAL A 236 8.21 -12.24 -32.00
N LEU A 237 7.89 -11.40 -32.99
CA LEU A 237 6.52 -11.20 -33.47
C LEU A 237 5.90 -12.49 -34.03
N ASN A 238 6.69 -13.37 -34.67
CA ASN A 238 6.22 -14.65 -35.16
C ASN A 238 6.06 -15.70 -34.05
N GLY A 239 6.69 -15.50 -32.89
CA GLY A 239 6.60 -16.40 -31.73
C GLY A 239 5.46 -16.07 -30.76
N ILE A 240 4.85 -14.92 -30.90
CA ILE A 240 3.68 -14.48 -30.14
C ILE A 240 2.39 -14.81 -30.92
#